data_c6f80efa97e491969f1ccb506d3de3e2
#
_entry.id   c6f80efa97e491969f1ccb506d3de3e2
#
_cell.length_a   1.000
_cell.length_b   1.000
_cell.length_c   1.000
_cell.angle_alpha   90.00
_cell.angle_beta   90.00
_cell.angle_gamma   90.00
#
_symmetry.space_group_name_H-M   'P 1'
#
loop_
_entity.id
_entity.type
_entity.pdbx_description
1 polymer ?
#
loop_
_entity_poly.entity_id
_entity_poly.type
_entity_poly.pdbx_seq_one_letter_code
_entity_poly.pdbx_strand_id
1 'polypeptide(L)'
;MTDTVQREELASFLRSRREATDPVSVGLRPGPRRRTPGLRREELAQLSGISVTWYTWLEQGRRIGVSRQVIESLARVLRMAPAEREHLFTVAGLALPAQTADPPHVDDTLRRLVEALDPNPAFVVNPWWDLLAYNDTYSFLHGGLDGRPPAECNVLWLFFATDPARSLFVNWPDEARQLAGQLRAHLAQYPGDPRGPELVATLAAASPTFTELWQEHGTARFRSYRKGYQHPVAGLLSLDYIKLTAASDDHQQLTVMLPADQVTADKLRQPR
;
A
#
# COMPACT_ATOMS: atom_id res chain seq x y z
N MET A 1 20.45 16.10 12.10
CA MET A 1 20.52 16.86 10.82
C MET A 1 19.27 16.63 9.95
N THR A 2 18.73 15.41 9.87
CA THR A 2 17.56 15.05 9.04
C THR A 2 16.27 15.84 9.40
N ASP A 3 16.01 16.07 10.67
CA ASP A 3 14.78 16.74 11.17
C ASP A 3 14.70 18.24 10.80
N THR A 4 15.83 18.94 10.64
CA THR A 4 15.85 20.37 10.26
C THR A 4 15.58 20.54 8.76
N VAL A 5 16.21 19.73 7.91
CA VAL A 5 16.02 19.76 6.45
C VAL A 5 14.58 19.43 6.10
N GLN A 6 14.01 18.43 6.75
CA GLN A 6 12.62 18.02 6.53
C GLN A 6 11.61 19.10 6.92
N ARG A 7 11.86 19.84 8.01
CA ARG A 7 11.01 20.97 8.43
C ARG A 7 11.09 22.17 7.50
N GLU A 8 12.28 22.46 6.98
CA GLU A 8 12.50 23.52 6.00
C GLU A 8 11.80 23.19 4.68
N GLU A 9 11.84 21.94 4.25
CA GLU A 9 11.14 21.44 3.08
C GLU A 9 9.61 21.55 3.25
N LEU A 10 9.06 21.10 4.37
CA LEU A 10 7.65 21.23 4.69
C LEU A 10 7.21 22.70 4.67
N ALA A 11 7.98 23.59 5.29
CA ALA A 11 7.72 25.03 5.33
C ALA A 11 7.70 25.67 3.94
N SER A 12 8.71 25.34 3.12
CA SER A 12 8.85 25.83 1.76
C SER A 12 7.71 25.33 0.87
N PHE A 13 7.39 24.05 0.95
CA PHE A 13 6.33 23.44 0.18
C PHE A 13 4.96 24.04 0.50
N LEU A 14 4.60 24.17 1.78
CA LEU A 14 3.33 24.77 2.20
C LEU A 14 3.22 26.23 1.76
N ARG A 15 4.28 27.00 1.89
CA ARG A 15 4.31 28.38 1.42
C ARG A 15 4.05 28.46 -0.08
N SER A 16 4.75 27.66 -0.87
CA SER A 16 4.60 27.61 -2.33
C SER A 16 3.14 27.30 -2.73
N ARG A 17 2.55 26.28 -2.11
CA ARG A 17 1.14 25.90 -2.38
C ARG A 17 0.15 27.00 -1.99
N ARG A 18 0.33 27.64 -0.83
CA ARG A 18 -0.51 28.76 -0.40
C ARG A 18 -0.46 29.92 -1.37
N GLU A 19 0.73 30.28 -1.82
CA GLU A 19 0.94 31.37 -2.77
C GLU A 19 0.41 31.09 -4.17
N ALA A 20 0.36 29.81 -4.55
CA ALA A 20 -0.19 29.35 -5.82
C ALA A 20 -1.73 29.16 -5.80
N THR A 21 -2.35 29.00 -4.62
CA THR A 21 -3.79 28.74 -4.52
C THR A 21 -4.61 30.01 -4.74
N ASP A 22 -5.45 30.01 -5.79
CA ASP A 22 -6.37 31.12 -6.06
C ASP A 22 -7.45 31.19 -4.96
N PRO A 23 -7.61 32.36 -4.30
CA PRO A 23 -8.64 32.57 -3.29
C PRO A 23 -10.07 32.29 -3.77
N VAL A 24 -10.37 32.57 -5.02
CA VAL A 24 -11.71 32.30 -5.59
C VAL A 24 -11.97 30.80 -5.61
N SER A 25 -10.96 29.99 -5.89
CA SER A 25 -11.09 28.54 -5.93
C SER A 25 -11.48 27.91 -4.59
N VAL A 26 -11.20 28.58 -3.47
CA VAL A 26 -11.53 28.14 -2.10
C VAL A 26 -12.71 28.92 -1.48
N GLY A 27 -13.49 29.63 -2.32
CA GLY A 27 -14.72 30.31 -1.90
C GLY A 27 -14.51 31.70 -1.30
N LEU A 28 -13.32 32.29 -1.37
CA LEU A 28 -13.06 33.64 -0.91
C LEU A 28 -13.32 34.65 -2.03
N ARG A 29 -13.90 35.81 -1.66
CA ARG A 29 -14.05 36.94 -2.59
C ARG A 29 -12.89 37.91 -2.40
N PRO A 30 -11.93 37.99 -3.35
CA PRO A 30 -10.79 38.91 -3.24
C PRO A 30 -11.31 40.37 -3.28
N GLY A 31 -10.89 41.15 -2.30
CA GLY A 31 -11.18 42.59 -2.28
C GLY A 31 -10.36 43.33 -3.35
N PRO A 32 -10.83 44.56 -3.76
CA PRO A 32 -10.27 45.32 -4.90
C PRO A 32 -8.82 45.80 -4.72
N ARG A 33 -8.22 45.66 -3.54
CA ARG A 33 -6.81 46.05 -3.23
C ARG A 33 -5.91 44.90 -2.83
N ARG A 34 -6.19 43.67 -3.32
CA ARG A 34 -5.36 42.50 -2.99
C ARG A 34 -3.97 42.62 -3.65
N ARG A 35 -2.90 42.63 -2.82
CA ARG A 35 -1.50 42.66 -3.29
C ARG A 35 -0.85 41.26 -3.35
N THR A 36 -1.47 40.26 -2.76
CA THR A 36 -0.97 38.89 -2.69
C THR A 36 -1.72 38.05 -3.71
N PRO A 37 -1.07 37.39 -4.67
CA PRO A 37 -1.75 36.62 -5.71
C PRO A 37 -2.46 35.36 -5.14
N GLY A 38 -1.87 34.69 -4.13
CA GLY A 38 -2.42 33.50 -3.49
C GLY A 38 -3.16 33.78 -2.18
N LEU A 39 -3.36 32.75 -1.39
CA LEU A 39 -3.97 32.88 -0.05
C LEU A 39 -3.06 33.62 0.93
N ARG A 40 -3.65 34.44 1.80
CA ARG A 40 -2.97 34.98 2.97
C ARG A 40 -2.87 33.89 4.06
N ARG A 41 -1.92 34.02 4.99
CA ARG A 41 -1.77 33.09 6.13
C ARG A 41 -3.03 33.01 6.98
N GLU A 42 -3.67 34.18 7.21
CA GLU A 42 -4.90 34.30 7.98
C GLU A 42 -6.05 33.55 7.29
N GLU A 43 -6.16 33.68 5.98
CA GLU A 43 -7.20 33.04 5.17
C GLU A 43 -7.04 31.51 5.20
N LEU A 44 -5.82 31.01 4.96
CA LEU A 44 -5.56 29.57 5.01
C LEU A 44 -5.77 29.00 6.42
N ALA A 45 -5.27 29.68 7.45
CA ALA A 45 -5.43 29.25 8.83
C ALA A 45 -6.91 29.16 9.22
N GLN A 46 -7.72 30.18 8.87
CA GLN A 46 -9.17 30.20 9.11
C GLN A 46 -9.89 29.05 8.39
N LEU A 47 -9.60 28.84 7.09
CA LEU A 47 -10.22 27.77 6.30
C LEU A 47 -9.82 26.38 6.78
N SER A 48 -8.62 26.24 7.32
CA SER A 48 -8.09 24.98 7.83
C SER A 48 -8.44 24.73 9.31
N GLY A 49 -9.08 25.67 10.00
CA GLY A 49 -9.46 25.55 11.41
C GLY A 49 -8.27 25.56 12.38
N ILE A 50 -7.17 26.24 12.04
CA ILE A 50 -5.95 26.32 12.84
C ILE A 50 -5.62 27.77 13.20
N SER A 51 -4.77 27.99 14.22
CA SER A 51 -4.37 29.35 14.58
C SER A 51 -3.37 29.92 13.56
N VAL A 52 -3.50 31.21 13.26
CA VAL A 52 -2.61 31.96 12.36
C VAL A 52 -1.15 31.90 12.88
N THR A 53 -0.98 32.04 14.18
CA THR A 53 0.33 31.97 14.84
C THR A 53 0.99 30.62 14.62
N TRP A 54 0.23 29.52 14.83
CA TRP A 54 0.72 28.17 14.64
C TRP A 54 1.11 27.92 13.18
N TYR A 55 0.25 28.32 12.22
CA TYR A 55 0.55 28.19 10.80
C TYR A 55 1.78 29.01 10.38
N THR A 56 1.93 30.22 10.96
CA THR A 56 3.13 31.05 10.72
C THR A 56 4.40 30.36 11.20
N TRP A 57 4.37 29.70 12.34
CA TRP A 57 5.51 28.92 12.84
C TRP A 57 5.83 27.72 11.96
N LEU A 58 4.80 27.06 11.43
CA LEU A 58 4.96 25.96 10.46
C LEU A 58 5.68 26.44 9.19
N GLU A 59 5.25 27.55 8.60
CA GLU A 59 5.90 28.15 7.43
C GLU A 59 7.31 28.72 7.72
N GLN A 60 7.66 28.92 8.97
CA GLN A 60 9.01 29.34 9.40
C GLN A 60 9.92 28.14 9.71
N GLY A 61 9.45 26.90 9.53
CA GLY A 61 10.22 25.69 9.83
C GLY A 61 10.50 25.49 11.32
N ARG A 62 9.73 26.14 12.23
CA ARG A 62 9.93 25.98 13.68
C ARG A 62 9.60 24.56 14.11
N ARG A 63 10.24 24.14 15.20
CA ARG A 63 9.99 22.82 15.80
C ARG A 63 8.65 22.80 16.54
N ILE A 64 7.60 22.44 15.82
CA ILE A 64 6.24 22.28 16.34
C ILE A 64 5.71 20.90 15.97
N GLY A 65 4.86 20.32 16.81
CA GLY A 65 4.18 19.06 16.51
C GLY A 65 3.11 19.29 15.45
N VAL A 66 3.13 18.45 14.42
CA VAL A 66 2.14 18.49 13.33
C VAL A 66 1.27 17.24 13.42
N SER A 67 -0.05 17.42 13.55
CA SER A 67 -0.98 16.29 13.57
C SER A 67 -1.48 15.94 12.17
N ARG A 68 -1.82 14.68 11.96
CA ARG A 68 -2.43 14.19 10.72
C ARG A 68 -3.64 15.04 10.31
N GLN A 69 -4.56 15.30 11.24
CA GLN A 69 -5.78 16.09 10.99
C GLN A 69 -5.49 17.47 10.42
N VAL A 70 -4.44 18.12 10.91
CA VAL A 70 -4.01 19.44 10.42
C VAL A 70 -3.46 19.33 9.00
N ILE A 71 -2.61 18.35 8.73
CA ILE A 71 -2.05 18.12 7.38
C ILE A 71 -3.16 17.82 6.36
N GLU A 72 -4.13 16.99 6.72
CA GLU A 72 -5.31 16.71 5.88
C GLU A 72 -6.13 17.96 5.60
N SER A 73 -6.36 18.79 6.63
CA SER A 73 -7.11 20.04 6.46
C SER A 73 -6.38 21.01 5.53
N LEU A 74 -5.05 21.15 5.66
CA LEU A 74 -4.23 21.96 4.78
C LEU A 74 -4.26 21.45 3.34
N ALA A 75 -4.08 20.14 3.13
CA ALA A 75 -4.12 19.51 1.80
C ALA A 75 -5.46 19.75 1.10
N ARG A 76 -6.57 19.62 1.84
CA ARG A 76 -7.92 19.83 1.33
C ARG A 76 -8.18 21.30 0.96
N VAL A 77 -7.81 22.24 1.83
CA VAL A 77 -8.02 23.69 1.58
C VAL A 77 -7.15 24.16 0.42
N LEU A 78 -5.92 23.70 0.33
CA LEU A 78 -5.00 24.01 -0.76
C LEU A 78 -5.29 23.24 -2.05
N ARG A 79 -6.33 22.39 -2.06
CA ARG A 79 -6.75 21.59 -3.23
C ARG A 79 -5.60 20.83 -3.87
N MET A 80 -4.77 20.23 -3.04
CA MET A 80 -3.60 19.49 -3.50
C MET A 80 -4.00 18.28 -4.35
N ALA A 81 -3.30 18.11 -5.47
CA ALA A 81 -3.38 16.89 -6.25
C ALA A 81 -2.88 15.68 -5.44
N PRO A 82 -3.24 14.43 -5.80
CA PRO A 82 -2.82 13.23 -5.06
C PRO A 82 -1.32 13.17 -4.78
N ALA A 83 -0.48 13.40 -5.78
CA ALA A 83 0.99 13.40 -5.63
C ALA A 83 1.50 14.52 -4.70
N GLU A 84 0.85 15.69 -4.72
CA GLU A 84 1.20 16.81 -3.82
C GLU A 84 0.81 16.52 -2.38
N ARG A 85 -0.34 15.86 -2.19
CA ARG A 85 -0.81 15.41 -0.88
C ARG A 85 0.11 14.35 -0.30
N GLU A 86 0.53 13.40 -1.10
CA GLU A 86 1.52 12.38 -0.74
C GLU A 86 2.86 13.00 -0.31
N HIS A 87 3.39 13.91 -1.13
CA HIS A 87 4.60 14.65 -0.79
C HIS A 87 4.45 15.41 0.54
N LEU A 88 3.31 16.10 0.76
CA LEU A 88 3.03 16.81 2.01
C LEU A 88 3.09 15.88 3.23
N PHE A 89 2.48 14.70 3.16
CA PHE A 89 2.52 13.73 4.25
C PHE A 89 3.93 13.21 4.50
N THR A 90 4.67 12.91 3.43
CA THR A 90 6.07 12.45 3.50
C THR A 90 6.96 13.47 4.19
N VAL A 91 6.92 14.74 3.78
CA VAL A 91 7.74 15.80 4.38
C VAL A 91 7.26 16.21 5.78
N ALA A 92 6.01 15.92 6.12
CA ALA A 92 5.49 16.06 7.49
C ALA A 92 5.90 14.90 8.41
N GLY A 93 6.55 13.85 7.88
CA GLY A 93 6.91 12.64 8.64
C GLY A 93 5.70 11.82 9.08
N LEU A 94 4.59 11.93 8.35
CA LEU A 94 3.33 11.24 8.65
C LEU A 94 3.07 10.16 7.58
N ALA A 95 2.54 9.01 8.02
CA ALA A 95 2.02 8.03 7.08
C ALA A 95 0.81 8.60 6.34
N LEU A 96 0.68 8.31 5.03
CA LEU A 96 -0.52 8.66 4.28
C LEU A 96 -1.76 8.05 4.94
N PRO A 97 -2.90 8.75 4.97
CA PRO A 97 -4.16 8.09 5.29
C PRO A 97 -4.41 7.03 4.24
N ALA A 98 -4.91 5.89 4.66
CA ALA A 98 -5.49 4.96 3.70
C ALA A 98 -6.55 5.74 2.91
N GLN A 99 -6.40 5.81 1.60
CA GLN A 99 -7.47 6.34 0.78
C GLN A 99 -8.66 5.42 1.00
N THR A 100 -9.84 5.99 1.29
CA THR A 100 -11.12 5.30 1.07
C THR A 100 -11.19 5.09 -0.43
N ALA A 101 -10.66 3.96 -0.86
CA ALA A 101 -10.48 3.65 -2.26
C ALA A 101 -11.85 3.54 -2.92
N ASP A 102 -12.00 4.17 -4.08
CA ASP A 102 -12.76 3.55 -5.17
C ASP A 102 -12.46 2.05 -5.19
N PRO A 103 -13.44 1.20 -5.56
CA PRO A 103 -13.21 -0.24 -5.57
C PRO A 103 -11.88 -0.52 -6.27
N PRO A 104 -11.02 -1.38 -5.70
CA PRO A 104 -9.65 -1.53 -6.12
C PRO A 104 -9.59 -1.86 -7.63
N HIS A 105 -9.18 -0.88 -8.40
CA HIS A 105 -9.13 -0.96 -9.86
C HIS A 105 -7.68 -1.13 -10.30
N VAL A 106 -7.41 -2.21 -11.03
CA VAL A 106 -6.11 -2.39 -11.71
C VAL A 106 -6.19 -1.75 -13.09
N ASP A 107 -5.22 -0.90 -13.41
CA ASP A 107 -5.03 -0.36 -14.75
C ASP A 107 -5.00 -1.51 -15.79
N ASP A 108 -5.70 -1.32 -16.91
CA ASP A 108 -5.73 -2.29 -18.01
C ASP A 108 -4.34 -2.64 -18.55
N THR A 109 -3.39 -1.72 -18.51
CA THR A 109 -1.99 -1.96 -18.90
C THR A 109 -1.29 -2.90 -17.94
N LEU A 110 -1.49 -2.71 -16.63
CA LEU A 110 -0.94 -3.59 -15.61
C LEU A 110 -1.58 -4.98 -15.66
N ARG A 111 -2.89 -5.07 -15.92
CA ARG A 111 -3.60 -6.34 -16.13
C ARG A 111 -3.02 -7.10 -17.32
N ARG A 112 -2.85 -6.46 -18.48
CA ARG A 112 -2.23 -7.06 -19.69
C ARG A 112 -0.78 -7.49 -19.43
N LEU A 113 -0.03 -6.75 -18.61
CA LEU A 113 1.32 -7.15 -18.22
C LEU A 113 1.28 -8.45 -17.42
N VAL A 114 0.37 -8.58 -16.46
CA VAL A 114 0.21 -9.82 -15.66
C VAL A 114 -0.10 -11.01 -16.55
N GLU A 115 -1.02 -10.85 -17.51
CA GLU A 115 -1.37 -11.88 -18.50
C GLU A 115 -0.17 -12.25 -19.39
N ALA A 116 0.58 -11.25 -19.86
CA ALA A 116 1.75 -11.46 -20.72
C ALA A 116 2.95 -12.13 -20.01
N LEU A 117 2.95 -12.19 -18.69
CA LEU A 117 3.97 -12.88 -17.90
C LEU A 117 3.81 -14.40 -17.89
N ASP A 118 2.67 -14.96 -18.33
CA ASP A 118 2.51 -16.40 -18.49
C ASP A 118 3.66 -16.99 -19.33
N PRO A 119 4.23 -18.13 -18.98
CA PRO A 119 3.85 -19.06 -17.92
C PRO A 119 4.48 -18.79 -16.55
N ASN A 120 5.05 -17.62 -16.30
CA ASN A 120 5.55 -17.27 -14.98
C ASN A 120 4.37 -16.80 -14.12
N PRO A 121 4.09 -17.43 -12.97
CA PRO A 121 2.99 -16.99 -12.11
C PRO A 121 3.17 -15.53 -11.70
N ALA A 122 2.13 -14.73 -11.90
CA ALA A 122 2.15 -13.31 -11.58
C ALA A 122 0.81 -12.83 -11.04
N PHE A 123 0.85 -11.88 -10.11
CA PHE A 123 -0.34 -11.28 -9.53
C PHE A 123 -0.07 -9.86 -9.02
N VAL A 124 -1.14 -9.07 -8.94
CA VAL A 124 -1.15 -7.73 -8.34
C VAL A 124 -2.00 -7.75 -7.10
N VAL A 125 -1.50 -7.12 -6.04
CA VAL A 125 -2.24 -6.94 -4.78
C VAL A 125 -2.29 -5.48 -4.37
N ASN A 126 -3.32 -5.14 -3.60
CA ASN A 126 -3.39 -3.90 -2.84
C ASN A 126 -2.61 -4.00 -1.51
N PRO A 127 -2.54 -2.92 -0.69
CA PRO A 127 -1.89 -2.96 0.63
C PRO A 127 -2.42 -4.03 1.59
N TRP A 128 -3.65 -4.49 1.39
CA TRP A 128 -4.31 -5.49 2.25
C TRP A 128 -4.18 -6.92 1.72
N TRP A 129 -3.29 -7.16 0.72
CA TRP A 129 -3.08 -8.44 0.03
C TRP A 129 -4.32 -8.97 -0.72
N ASP A 130 -5.34 -8.12 -0.99
CA ASP A 130 -6.43 -8.52 -1.87
C ASP A 130 -5.88 -8.64 -3.30
N LEU A 131 -6.19 -9.75 -3.98
CA LEU A 131 -5.80 -10.01 -5.34
C LEU A 131 -6.61 -9.14 -6.30
N LEU A 132 -5.94 -8.23 -7.00
CA LEU A 132 -6.55 -7.32 -7.95
C LEU A 132 -6.49 -7.84 -9.38
N ALA A 133 -5.43 -8.57 -9.72
CA ALA A 133 -5.22 -9.27 -10.97
C ALA A 133 -4.27 -10.46 -10.76
N TYR A 134 -4.43 -11.51 -11.54
CA TYR A 134 -3.53 -12.66 -11.58
C TYR A 134 -3.62 -13.32 -12.94
N ASN A 135 -2.57 -14.08 -13.33
CA ASN A 135 -2.57 -14.85 -14.55
C ASN A 135 -2.99 -16.32 -14.32
N ASP A 136 -3.19 -17.04 -15.40
CA ASP A 136 -3.66 -18.43 -15.38
C ASP A 136 -2.71 -19.34 -14.61
N THR A 137 -1.39 -19.12 -14.72
CA THR A 137 -0.39 -19.90 -13.99
C THR A 137 -0.47 -19.69 -12.49
N TYR A 138 -0.72 -18.47 -12.04
CA TYR A 138 -0.94 -18.22 -10.60
C TYR A 138 -2.22 -18.88 -10.10
N SER A 139 -3.32 -18.76 -10.85
CA SER A 139 -4.59 -19.44 -10.55
C SER A 139 -4.41 -20.96 -10.46
N PHE A 140 -3.71 -21.57 -11.42
CA PHE A 140 -3.38 -22.99 -11.41
C PHE A 140 -2.59 -23.42 -10.17
N LEU A 141 -1.58 -22.66 -9.76
CA LEU A 141 -0.79 -22.98 -8.56
C LEU A 141 -1.64 -23.04 -7.29
N HIS A 142 -2.73 -22.31 -7.24
CA HIS A 142 -3.64 -22.25 -6.08
C HIS A 142 -4.94 -23.05 -6.25
N GLY A 143 -4.97 -23.97 -7.24
CA GLY A 143 -6.09 -24.89 -7.45
C GLY A 143 -7.33 -24.26 -8.08
N GLY A 144 -7.15 -23.14 -8.80
CA GLY A 144 -8.21 -22.35 -9.42
C GLY A 144 -8.73 -21.25 -8.49
N LEU A 145 -8.76 -20.04 -9.01
CA LEU A 145 -9.24 -18.86 -8.28
C LEU A 145 -10.54 -18.30 -8.83
N ASP A 146 -10.92 -18.71 -10.04
CA ASP A 146 -12.12 -18.23 -10.70
C ASP A 146 -13.40 -18.63 -9.94
N GLY A 147 -14.30 -17.66 -9.80
CA GLY A 147 -15.57 -17.87 -9.10
C GLY A 147 -15.48 -17.89 -7.57
N ARG A 148 -14.30 -17.67 -6.97
CA ARG A 148 -14.18 -17.49 -5.52
C ARG A 148 -14.83 -16.18 -5.06
N PRO A 149 -15.43 -16.15 -3.87
CA PRO A 149 -15.90 -14.91 -3.27
C PRO A 149 -14.76 -13.87 -3.19
N PRO A 150 -15.00 -12.57 -3.44
CA PRO A 150 -13.97 -11.54 -3.34
C PRO A 150 -13.19 -11.52 -2.01
N ALA A 151 -13.86 -11.84 -0.91
CA ALA A 151 -13.23 -11.94 0.42
C ALA A 151 -12.19 -13.07 0.52
N GLU A 152 -12.29 -14.10 -0.32
CA GLU A 152 -11.35 -15.22 -0.39
C GLU A 152 -10.22 -14.98 -1.42
N CYS A 153 -10.38 -13.98 -2.30
CA CYS A 153 -9.36 -13.55 -3.24
C CYS A 153 -8.32 -12.64 -2.55
N ASN A 154 -7.68 -13.18 -1.52
CA ASN A 154 -6.66 -12.50 -0.72
C ASN A 154 -5.50 -13.47 -0.47
N VAL A 155 -4.26 -13.01 -0.69
CA VAL A 155 -3.07 -13.88 -0.58
C VAL A 155 -2.91 -14.49 0.81
N LEU A 156 -3.22 -13.73 1.86
CA LEU A 156 -3.12 -14.23 3.24
C LEU A 156 -4.26 -15.22 3.56
N TRP A 157 -5.46 -14.97 3.03
CA TRP A 157 -6.57 -15.91 3.14
C TRP A 157 -6.23 -17.24 2.45
N LEU A 158 -5.77 -17.19 1.20
CA LEU A 158 -5.34 -18.37 0.44
C LEU A 158 -4.28 -19.17 1.19
N PHE A 159 -3.38 -18.48 1.89
CA PHE A 159 -2.27 -19.12 2.60
C PHE A 159 -2.68 -19.71 3.96
N PHE A 160 -3.48 -19.00 4.75
CA PHE A 160 -3.79 -19.39 6.13
C PHE A 160 -5.13 -20.13 6.30
N ALA A 161 -6.11 -19.83 5.46
CA ALA A 161 -7.49 -20.30 5.62
C ALA A 161 -7.86 -21.46 4.71
N THR A 162 -7.00 -21.86 3.76
CA THR A 162 -7.28 -22.98 2.85
C THR A 162 -6.43 -24.20 3.17
N ASP A 163 -7.04 -25.38 3.17
CA ASP A 163 -6.35 -26.64 3.43
C ASP A 163 -5.21 -26.96 2.44
N PRO A 164 -5.37 -26.69 1.10
CA PRO A 164 -4.32 -26.97 0.15
C PRO A 164 -3.00 -26.22 0.42
N ALA A 165 -3.05 -25.04 1.05
CA ALA A 165 -1.86 -24.23 1.28
C ALA A 165 -0.80 -24.96 2.13
N ARG A 166 -1.20 -25.71 3.15
CA ARG A 166 -0.26 -26.43 4.03
C ARG A 166 0.55 -27.50 3.30
N SER A 167 -0.04 -28.18 2.32
CA SER A 167 0.63 -29.18 1.51
C SER A 167 1.34 -28.58 0.28
N LEU A 168 0.89 -27.40 -0.16
CA LEU A 168 1.43 -26.74 -1.33
C LEU A 168 2.83 -26.18 -1.08
N PHE A 169 3.10 -25.59 0.08
CA PHE A 169 4.41 -24.99 0.37
C PHE A 169 5.33 -25.98 1.06
N VAL A 170 6.52 -26.22 0.50
CA VAL A 170 7.53 -27.15 1.04
C VAL A 170 7.93 -26.81 2.48
N ASN A 171 8.01 -25.53 2.79
CA ASN A 171 8.34 -25.05 4.14
C ASN A 171 7.26 -24.12 4.68
N TRP A 172 6.03 -24.62 4.73
CA TRP A 172 4.86 -23.84 5.16
C TRP A 172 5.01 -23.16 6.52
N PRO A 173 5.60 -23.78 7.59
CA PRO A 173 5.71 -23.13 8.91
C PRO A 173 6.59 -21.87 8.91
N ASP A 174 7.69 -21.86 8.18
CA ASP A 174 8.56 -20.69 8.09
C ASP A 174 7.94 -19.60 7.21
N GLU A 175 7.29 -20.00 6.12
CA GLU A 175 6.52 -19.08 5.28
C GLU A 175 5.38 -18.41 6.06
N ALA A 176 4.66 -19.17 6.88
CA ALA A 176 3.59 -18.67 7.74
C ALA A 176 4.10 -17.63 8.73
N ARG A 177 5.23 -17.90 9.40
CA ARG A 177 5.87 -16.97 10.33
C ARG A 177 6.30 -15.69 9.63
N GLN A 178 6.89 -15.80 8.43
CA GLN A 178 7.29 -14.65 7.64
C GLN A 178 6.10 -13.79 7.19
N LEU A 179 5.03 -14.40 6.69
CA LEU A 179 3.83 -13.68 6.23
C LEU A 179 3.10 -12.98 7.37
N ALA A 180 2.94 -13.64 8.53
CA ALA A 180 2.37 -13.01 9.72
C ALA A 180 3.22 -11.79 10.19
N GLY A 181 4.55 -11.94 10.17
CA GLY A 181 5.48 -10.87 10.51
C GLY A 181 5.46 -9.71 9.50
N GLN A 182 5.31 -10.00 8.21
CA GLN A 182 5.17 -8.98 7.16
C GLN A 182 3.86 -8.21 7.31
N LEU A 183 2.75 -8.89 7.58
CA LEU A 183 1.46 -8.25 7.85
C LEU A 183 1.59 -7.27 9.02
N ARG A 184 2.19 -7.69 10.14
CA ARG A 184 2.37 -6.83 11.31
C ARG A 184 3.22 -5.60 11.00
N ALA A 185 4.32 -5.76 10.28
CA ALA A 185 5.18 -4.64 9.88
C ALA A 185 4.44 -3.67 8.94
N HIS A 186 3.57 -4.20 8.09
CA HIS A 186 2.75 -3.39 7.19
C HIS A 186 1.68 -2.61 7.95
N LEU A 187 0.93 -3.25 8.84
CA LEU A 187 -0.12 -2.58 9.64
C LEU A 187 0.42 -1.40 10.46
N ALA A 188 1.67 -1.48 10.92
CA ALA A 188 2.30 -0.38 11.63
C ALA A 188 2.48 0.89 10.77
N GLN A 189 2.41 0.78 9.45
CA GLN A 189 2.49 1.90 8.52
C GLN A 189 1.12 2.58 8.28
N TYR A 190 0.02 1.89 8.63
CA TYR A 190 -1.36 2.37 8.46
C TYR A 190 -2.12 2.44 9.79
N PRO A 191 -1.64 3.23 10.77
CA PRO A 191 -2.27 3.32 12.07
C PRO A 191 -3.67 3.94 11.94
N GLY A 192 -4.66 3.25 12.47
CA GLY A 192 -6.06 3.72 12.48
C GLY A 192 -6.88 3.38 11.24
N ASP A 193 -6.33 2.64 10.28
CA ASP A 193 -7.13 2.08 9.19
C ASP A 193 -7.93 0.87 9.69
N PRO A 194 -9.28 0.86 9.56
CA PRO A 194 -10.13 -0.22 10.07
C PRO A 194 -9.91 -1.55 9.33
N ARG A 195 -9.46 -1.51 8.09
CA ARG A 195 -9.23 -2.71 7.26
C ARG A 195 -8.19 -3.65 7.86
N GLY A 196 -7.15 -3.09 8.50
CA GLY A 196 -6.11 -3.87 9.15
C GLY A 196 -6.64 -4.78 10.27
N PRO A 197 -7.27 -4.23 11.31
CA PRO A 197 -7.90 -5.02 12.38
C PRO A 197 -8.95 -6.01 11.87
N GLU A 198 -9.75 -5.65 10.85
CA GLU A 198 -10.73 -6.54 10.22
C GLU A 198 -10.06 -7.74 9.56
N LEU A 199 -8.98 -7.54 8.79
CA LEU A 199 -8.23 -8.61 8.15
C LEU A 199 -7.62 -9.55 9.20
N VAL A 200 -7.02 -9.01 10.26
CA VAL A 200 -6.46 -9.82 11.36
C VAL A 200 -7.55 -10.64 12.03
N ALA A 201 -8.71 -10.07 12.34
CA ALA A 201 -9.84 -10.78 12.95
C ALA A 201 -10.36 -11.91 12.06
N THR A 202 -10.47 -11.65 10.75
CA THR A 202 -10.91 -12.63 9.75
C THR A 202 -9.95 -13.81 9.66
N LEU A 203 -8.64 -13.54 9.58
CA LEU A 203 -7.61 -14.57 9.52
C LEU A 203 -7.53 -15.39 10.84
N ALA A 204 -7.65 -14.71 11.98
CA ALA A 204 -7.63 -15.36 13.29
C ALA A 204 -8.85 -16.30 13.48
N ALA A 205 -10.02 -15.91 12.99
CA ALA A 205 -11.22 -16.75 13.04
C ALA A 205 -11.09 -18.00 12.14
N ALA A 206 -10.36 -17.89 11.02
CA ALA A 206 -10.22 -18.97 10.05
C ALA A 206 -9.01 -19.88 10.32
N SER A 207 -7.98 -19.43 11.05
CA SER A 207 -6.72 -20.15 11.22
C SER A 207 -6.18 -20.09 12.65
N PRO A 208 -6.28 -21.18 13.42
CA PRO A 208 -5.63 -21.27 14.73
C PRO A 208 -4.11 -20.99 14.66
N THR A 209 -3.43 -21.50 13.64
CA THR A 209 -1.99 -21.26 13.46
C THR A 209 -1.66 -19.80 13.20
N PHE A 210 -2.52 -19.08 12.44
CA PHE A 210 -2.35 -17.63 12.32
C PHE A 210 -2.48 -16.94 13.68
N THR A 211 -3.46 -17.34 14.49
CA THR A 211 -3.68 -16.78 15.85
C THR A 211 -2.45 -16.98 16.75
N GLU A 212 -1.86 -18.18 16.75
CA GLU A 212 -0.63 -18.48 17.50
C GLU A 212 0.54 -17.58 17.05
N LEU A 213 0.83 -17.55 15.76
CA LEU A 213 1.89 -16.72 15.20
C LEU A 213 1.64 -15.21 15.41
N TRP A 214 0.38 -14.80 15.39
CA TRP A 214 0.04 -13.41 15.69
C TRP A 214 0.30 -13.03 17.14
N GLN A 215 0.16 -13.93 18.09
CA GLN A 215 0.49 -13.72 19.50
C GLN A 215 2.00 -13.69 19.79
N GLU A 216 2.83 -14.29 18.95
CA GLU A 216 4.30 -14.26 19.08
C GLU A 216 4.92 -12.87 18.86
N HIS A 217 4.17 -11.90 18.34
CA HIS A 217 4.61 -10.52 18.05
C HIS A 217 5.84 -10.40 17.13
N GLY A 218 6.20 -11.43 16.38
CA GLY A 218 7.27 -11.39 15.39
C GLY A 218 7.01 -10.37 14.28
N THR A 219 8.05 -9.69 13.80
CA THR A 219 8.00 -8.81 12.62
C THR A 219 8.97 -9.29 11.57
N ALA A 220 8.60 -9.19 10.30
CA ALA A 220 9.46 -9.55 9.18
C ALA A 220 9.33 -8.51 8.07
N ARG A 221 10.42 -8.33 7.30
CA ARG A 221 10.40 -7.57 6.04
C ARG A 221 10.47 -8.55 4.89
N PHE A 222 9.79 -8.22 3.80
CA PHE A 222 9.94 -8.98 2.56
C PHE A 222 11.40 -8.92 2.10
N ARG A 223 11.94 -10.09 1.71
CA ARG A 223 13.18 -10.21 0.96
C ARG A 223 12.89 -11.10 -0.24
N SER A 224 13.49 -10.82 -1.38
CA SER A 224 13.46 -11.75 -2.51
C SER A 224 14.10 -13.05 -2.06
N TYR A 225 13.40 -14.16 -2.22
CA TYR A 225 13.88 -15.48 -1.83
C TYR A 225 13.17 -16.56 -2.63
N ARG A 226 13.77 -17.74 -2.62
CA ARG A 226 13.26 -18.93 -3.29
C ARG A 226 12.22 -19.62 -2.44
N LYS A 227 11.08 -19.94 -3.05
CA LYS A 227 10.03 -20.78 -2.44
C LYS A 227 9.91 -22.09 -3.18
N GLY A 228 9.79 -23.17 -2.41
CA GLY A 228 9.45 -24.50 -2.90
C GLY A 228 7.93 -24.72 -2.84
N TYR A 229 7.38 -25.24 -3.94
CA TYR A 229 5.99 -25.65 -4.03
C TYR A 229 5.92 -27.15 -4.30
N GLN A 230 5.08 -27.86 -3.55
CA GLN A 230 4.71 -29.25 -3.82
C GLN A 230 3.33 -29.26 -4.45
N HIS A 231 3.28 -28.96 -5.76
CA HIS A 231 1.99 -28.88 -6.46
C HIS A 231 1.44 -30.28 -6.76
N PRO A 232 0.12 -30.55 -6.53
CA PRO A 232 -0.45 -31.88 -6.67
C PRO A 232 -0.34 -32.45 -8.10
N VAL A 233 -0.35 -31.62 -9.13
CA VAL A 233 -0.26 -32.01 -10.54
C VAL A 233 1.18 -31.85 -11.07
N ALA A 234 1.80 -30.66 -10.89
CA ALA A 234 3.11 -30.36 -11.43
C ALA A 234 4.28 -30.88 -10.57
N GLY A 235 3.98 -31.40 -9.35
CA GLY A 235 5.01 -31.87 -8.42
C GLY A 235 5.84 -30.72 -7.83
N LEU A 236 7.11 -30.98 -7.53
CA LEU A 236 8.01 -29.99 -6.95
C LEU A 236 8.33 -28.88 -7.96
N LEU A 237 8.12 -27.63 -7.55
CA LEU A 237 8.47 -26.41 -8.27
C LEU A 237 9.33 -25.53 -7.38
N SER A 238 10.29 -24.83 -7.95
CA SER A 238 11.19 -23.91 -7.26
C SER A 238 11.07 -22.53 -7.90
N LEU A 239 10.58 -21.54 -7.15
CA LEU A 239 10.20 -20.23 -7.68
C LEU A 239 10.90 -19.10 -6.93
N ASP A 240 11.57 -18.21 -7.65
CA ASP A 240 12.16 -16.99 -7.12
C ASP A 240 11.16 -15.85 -7.19
N TYR A 241 10.88 -15.21 -6.05
CA TYR A 241 9.90 -14.13 -5.89
C TYR A 241 10.51 -12.76 -6.10
N ILE A 242 9.90 -11.97 -6.97
CA ILE A 242 10.23 -10.56 -7.20
C ILE A 242 8.97 -9.74 -6.93
N LYS A 243 9.10 -8.67 -6.15
CA LYS A 243 8.03 -7.68 -5.94
C LYS A 243 8.42 -6.34 -6.55
N LEU A 244 7.50 -5.75 -7.27
CA LEU A 244 7.63 -4.46 -7.94
C LEU A 244 6.43 -3.58 -7.54
N THR A 245 6.69 -2.30 -7.27
CA THR A 245 5.62 -1.33 -7.01
C THR A 245 5.23 -0.67 -8.33
N ALA A 246 3.94 -0.54 -8.60
CA ALA A 246 3.47 0.12 -9.80
C ALA A 246 3.69 1.64 -9.70
N ALA A 247 4.31 2.25 -10.72
CA ALA A 247 4.56 3.70 -10.71
C ALA A 247 3.29 4.53 -10.86
N SER A 248 2.20 3.95 -11.37
CA SER A 248 0.88 4.58 -11.51
C SER A 248 0.09 4.62 -10.20
N ASP A 249 0.36 3.68 -9.30
CA ASP A 249 -0.26 3.56 -7.98
C ASP A 249 0.70 2.78 -7.07
N ASP A 250 1.38 3.48 -6.18
CA ASP A 250 2.36 2.92 -5.24
C ASP A 250 1.73 2.01 -4.16
N HIS A 251 0.39 1.99 -4.08
CA HIS A 251 -0.36 1.03 -3.27
C HIS A 251 -0.57 -0.32 -3.97
N GLN A 252 -0.22 -0.45 -5.27
CA GLN A 252 -0.32 -1.71 -6.00
C GLN A 252 1.06 -2.37 -6.15
N GLN A 253 1.14 -3.63 -5.74
CA GLN A 253 2.35 -4.43 -5.86
C GLN A 253 2.15 -5.57 -6.84
N LEU A 254 2.96 -5.58 -7.90
CA LEU A 254 3.11 -6.71 -8.79
C LEU A 254 4.11 -7.69 -8.18
N THR A 255 3.69 -8.94 -8.01
CA THR A 255 4.59 -10.05 -7.68
C THR A 255 4.73 -10.94 -8.89
N VAL A 256 5.97 -11.26 -9.24
CA VAL A 256 6.32 -12.22 -10.30
C VAL A 256 7.12 -13.36 -9.68
N MET A 257 6.81 -14.59 -10.08
CA MET A 257 7.51 -15.77 -9.63
C MET A 257 8.25 -16.39 -10.81
N LEU A 258 9.58 -16.29 -10.80
CA LEU A 258 10.41 -16.82 -11.86
C LEU A 258 10.86 -18.26 -11.52
N PRO A 259 10.86 -19.20 -12.49
CA PRO A 259 11.38 -20.53 -12.26
C PRO A 259 12.87 -20.45 -11.90
N ALA A 260 13.24 -21.07 -10.80
CA ALA A 260 14.62 -21.05 -10.31
C ALA A 260 15.54 -22.04 -11.07
N ASP A 261 14.95 -22.95 -11.84
CA ASP A 261 15.65 -23.97 -12.63
C ASP A 261 14.86 -24.35 -13.89
N GLN A 262 15.53 -25.02 -14.81
CA GLN A 262 14.95 -25.42 -16.10
C GLN A 262 13.81 -26.44 -15.92
N VAL A 263 13.91 -27.33 -14.95
CA VAL A 263 12.86 -28.34 -14.67
C VAL A 263 11.55 -27.65 -14.28
N THR A 264 11.62 -26.66 -13.40
CA THR A 264 10.46 -25.83 -13.01
C THR A 264 9.92 -25.07 -14.20
N ALA A 265 10.80 -24.47 -15.04
CA ALA A 265 10.39 -23.74 -16.24
C ALA A 265 9.63 -24.65 -17.22
N ASP A 266 10.10 -25.85 -17.44
CA ASP A 266 9.47 -26.80 -18.38
C ASP A 266 8.10 -27.28 -17.85
N LYS A 267 7.98 -27.51 -16.55
CA LYS A 267 6.72 -27.87 -15.90
C LYS A 267 5.65 -26.78 -16.01
N LEU A 268 6.05 -25.50 -15.86
CA LEU A 268 5.13 -24.39 -15.98
C LEU A 268 4.63 -24.14 -17.41
N ARG A 269 5.38 -24.58 -18.44
CA ARG A 269 4.99 -24.49 -19.85
C ARG A 269 4.08 -25.61 -20.33
N GLN A 270 3.90 -26.66 -19.55
CA GLN A 270 3.02 -27.78 -19.95
C GLN A 270 1.57 -27.29 -20.04
N PRO A 271 0.79 -27.80 -21.00
CA PRO A 271 -0.65 -27.53 -21.10
C PRO A 271 -1.37 -27.94 -19.80
N ARG A 272 -2.29 -27.13 -19.37
CA ARG A 272 -3.02 -27.29 -18.11
C ARG A 272 -4.45 -27.73 -18.37
#